data_43eb6c80a51f18c7812a8944f05ea44d
#
_entry.id   43eb6c80a51f18c7812a8944f05ea44d
#
_cell.length_a   1.000
_cell.length_b   1.000
_cell.length_c   1.000
_cell.angle_alpha   90.00
_cell.angle_beta   90.00
_cell.angle_gamma   90.00
#
_symmetry.space_group_name_H-M   'P 1'
#
loop_
_entity.id
_entity.type
_entity.pdbx_description
1 polymer ?
#
loop_
_entity_poly.entity_id
_entity_poly.type
_entity_poly.pdbx_seq_one_letter_code
_entity_poly.pdbx_strand_id
1 'polypeptide(L)'
;MIKTDILIIGSGAAGMTAAIKLAENFKDSLITKNSLIDSSTWYAQGGIAAVIDSNDSIEEHLRDTLISGDGLCNEYSVRECVSQGAEAIECLSS
;
A
#
# COMPACT_ATOMS: atom_id res chain seq x y z
N MET A 1 10.67 29.32 -4.53
CA MET A 1 11.14 27.92 -4.36
C MET A 1 10.42 27.28 -3.16
N ILE A 2 9.84 26.12 -3.36
CA ILE A 2 9.22 25.35 -2.29
C ILE A 2 10.29 24.49 -1.62
N LYS A 3 10.41 24.60 -0.30
CA LYS A 3 11.32 23.77 0.50
C LYS A 3 10.54 22.74 1.27
N THR A 4 11.00 21.51 1.21
CA THR A 4 10.38 20.37 1.91
C THR A 4 11.46 19.42 2.39
N ASP A 5 11.19 18.68 3.47
CA ASP A 5 12.10 17.65 3.96
C ASP A 5 12.02 16.39 3.11
N ILE A 6 10.80 16.05 2.65
CA ILE A 6 10.51 14.85 1.90
C ILE A 6 9.62 15.20 0.69
N LEU A 7 9.99 14.68 -0.46
CA LEU A 7 9.20 14.80 -1.68
C LEU A 7 8.60 13.44 -2.03
N ILE A 8 7.28 13.39 -2.15
CA ILE A 8 6.55 12.18 -2.53
C ILE A 8 6.00 12.37 -3.94
N ILE A 9 6.31 11.44 -4.82
CA ILE A 9 5.86 11.47 -6.21
C ILE A 9 4.80 10.39 -6.42
N GLY A 10 3.57 10.80 -6.63
CA GLY A 10 2.43 9.93 -6.84
C GLY A 10 1.36 10.04 -5.78
N SER A 11 0.11 10.11 -6.20
CA SER A 11 -1.07 10.28 -5.34
C SER A 11 -1.92 9.01 -5.18
N GLY A 12 -1.36 7.85 -5.47
CA GLY A 12 -2.02 6.57 -5.19
C GLY A 12 -2.00 6.24 -3.69
N ALA A 13 -2.51 5.07 -3.32
CA ALA A 13 -2.61 4.65 -1.93
C ALA A 13 -1.27 4.69 -1.20
N ALA A 14 -0.18 4.25 -1.84
CA ALA A 14 1.14 4.24 -1.24
C ALA A 14 1.66 5.65 -0.96
N GLY A 15 1.58 6.56 -1.94
CA GLY A 15 2.03 7.95 -1.78
C GLY A 15 1.23 8.71 -0.74
N MET A 16 -0.08 8.55 -0.75
CA MET A 16 -0.97 9.20 0.23
C MET A 16 -0.73 8.67 1.65
N THR A 17 -0.55 7.37 1.81
CA THR A 17 -0.23 6.76 3.11
C THR A 17 1.10 7.27 3.65
N ALA A 18 2.12 7.31 2.80
CA ALA A 18 3.43 7.85 3.16
C ALA A 18 3.33 9.32 3.58
N ALA A 19 2.60 10.14 2.83
CA ALA A 19 2.41 11.55 3.13
C ALA A 19 1.78 11.77 4.50
N ILE A 20 0.71 11.04 4.80
CA ILE A 20 0.00 11.16 6.08
C ILE A 20 0.90 10.75 7.25
N LYS A 21 1.61 9.64 7.13
CA LYS A 21 2.49 9.15 8.20
C LYS A 21 3.70 10.04 8.42
N LEU A 22 4.31 10.54 7.37
CA LEU A 22 5.50 11.38 7.46
C LEU A 22 5.19 12.80 7.91
N ALA A 23 3.99 13.31 7.66
CA ALA A 23 3.58 14.65 8.06
C ALA A 23 3.59 14.87 9.58
N GLU A 24 3.57 13.82 10.38
CA GLU A 24 3.66 13.92 11.83
C GLU A 24 5.02 14.46 12.30
N ASN A 25 6.09 14.20 11.57
CA ASN A 25 7.46 14.52 11.97
C ASN A 25 8.23 15.34 10.95
N PHE A 26 7.76 15.45 9.72
CA PHE A 26 8.46 16.09 8.62
C PHE A 26 7.52 16.99 7.83
N LYS A 27 8.10 18.00 7.20
CA LYS A 27 7.40 18.76 6.17
C LYS A 27 7.53 18.02 4.86
N ASP A 28 6.45 17.40 4.42
CA ASP A 28 6.42 16.68 3.16
C ASP A 28 5.60 17.43 2.09
N SER A 29 5.93 17.15 0.84
CA SER A 29 5.20 17.65 -0.32
C SER A 29 4.89 16.47 -1.23
N LEU A 30 3.64 16.40 -1.67
CA LEU A 30 3.19 15.36 -2.59
C LEU A 30 2.90 15.99 -3.95
N ILE A 31 3.49 15.43 -4.99
CA ILE A 31 3.25 15.85 -6.37
C ILE A 31 2.65 14.70 -7.17
N THR A 32 1.81 15.08 -8.13
CA THR A 32 1.16 14.12 -9.03
C THR A 32 1.16 14.67 -10.46
N LYS A 33 1.07 13.75 -11.41
CA LYS A 33 1.10 14.08 -12.84
C LYS A 33 -0.10 14.94 -13.25
N ASN A 34 -1.28 14.63 -12.72
CA ASN A 34 -2.53 15.32 -13.02
C ASN A 34 -3.17 15.84 -11.72
N SER A 35 -4.45 15.59 -11.50
CA SER A 35 -5.10 15.89 -10.23
C SER A 35 -4.79 14.81 -9.17
N LEU A 36 -4.98 15.13 -7.89
CA LEU A 36 -4.76 14.18 -6.79
C LEU A 36 -5.63 12.93 -6.91
N ILE A 37 -6.81 13.07 -7.49
CA ILE A 37 -7.76 11.97 -7.64
C ILE A 37 -7.53 11.17 -8.94
N ASP A 38 -6.66 11.61 -9.81
CA ASP A 38 -6.36 10.90 -11.07
C ASP A 38 -5.29 9.85 -10.83
N SER A 39 -5.69 8.74 -10.23
CA SER A 39 -4.80 7.63 -9.88
C SER A 39 -5.47 6.28 -10.08
N SER A 40 -4.67 5.24 -10.23
CA SER A 40 -5.19 3.87 -10.31
C SER A 40 -5.98 3.49 -9.07
N THR A 41 -5.59 3.99 -7.91
CA THR A 41 -6.32 3.76 -6.65
C THR A 41 -7.72 4.35 -6.69
N TRP A 42 -7.87 5.57 -7.20
CA TRP A 42 -9.17 6.22 -7.30
C TRP A 42 -10.11 5.47 -8.25
N TYR A 43 -9.59 4.97 -9.36
CA TYR A 43 -10.37 4.25 -10.37
C TYR A 43 -10.52 2.76 -10.06
N ALA A 44 -9.91 2.26 -9.00
CA ALA A 44 -10.03 0.85 -8.61
C ALA A 44 -11.48 0.51 -8.22
N GLN A 45 -11.96 -0.62 -8.71
CA GLN A 45 -13.31 -1.13 -8.42
C GLN A 45 -13.29 -2.36 -7.53
N GLY A 46 -12.11 -2.90 -7.24
CA GLY A 46 -11.93 -4.04 -6.35
C GLY A 46 -11.67 -3.62 -4.92
N GLY A 47 -11.54 -4.61 -4.08
CA GLY A 47 -11.13 -4.42 -2.70
C GLY A 47 -9.65 -4.71 -2.48
N ILE A 48 -9.29 -4.90 -1.24
CA ILE A 48 -7.96 -5.32 -0.81
C ILE A 48 -8.08 -6.70 -0.17
N ALA A 49 -7.29 -7.66 -0.67
CA ALA A 49 -7.23 -8.99 -0.07
C ALA A 49 -6.25 -8.98 1.11
N ALA A 50 -6.71 -9.44 2.25
CA ALA A 50 -5.88 -9.58 3.45
C ALA A 50 -6.40 -10.72 4.32
N VAL A 51 -5.50 -11.32 5.10
CA VAL A 51 -5.86 -12.37 6.06
C VAL A 51 -6.35 -11.70 7.34
N ILE A 52 -7.66 -11.74 7.56
CA ILE A 52 -8.33 -11.14 8.72
C ILE A 52 -9.05 -12.21 9.55
N ASP A 53 -9.73 -13.13 8.89
CA ASP A 53 -10.48 -14.20 9.53
C ASP A 53 -9.54 -15.24 10.16
N SER A 54 -9.88 -15.73 11.36
CA SER A 54 -9.12 -16.78 12.05
C SER A 54 -9.10 -18.13 11.30
N ASN A 55 -10.03 -18.35 10.37
CA ASN A 55 -10.08 -19.56 9.52
C ASN A 55 -9.19 -19.46 8.29
N ASP A 56 -8.62 -18.28 8.00
CA ASP A 56 -7.67 -18.07 6.92
C ASP A 56 -6.24 -18.11 7.47
N SER A 57 -5.24 -18.17 6.60
CA SER A 57 -3.85 -18.17 7.01
C SER A 57 -2.96 -17.35 6.09
N ILE A 58 -1.93 -16.76 6.69
CA ILE A 58 -0.88 -16.03 5.97
C ILE A 58 -0.17 -16.98 4.98
N GLU A 59 0.10 -18.22 5.38
CA GLU A 59 0.78 -19.21 4.53
C GLU A 59 -0.05 -19.57 3.29
N GLU A 60 -1.37 -19.70 3.42
CA GLU A 60 -2.25 -19.94 2.28
C GLU A 60 -2.28 -18.75 1.34
N HIS A 61 -2.43 -17.54 1.87
CA HIS A 61 -2.42 -16.32 1.05
C HIS A 61 -1.08 -16.11 0.35
N LEU A 62 0.03 -16.36 1.05
CA LEU A 62 1.37 -16.33 0.46
C LEU A 62 1.49 -17.31 -0.70
N ARG A 63 1.09 -18.55 -0.48
CA ARG A 63 1.16 -19.60 -1.51
C ARG A 63 0.33 -19.25 -2.73
N ASP A 64 -0.90 -18.79 -2.53
CA ASP A 64 -1.79 -18.41 -3.62
C ASP A 64 -1.22 -17.22 -4.42
N THR A 65 -0.61 -16.27 -3.76
CA THR A 65 0.06 -15.14 -4.39
C THR A 65 1.26 -15.59 -5.23
N LEU A 66 2.09 -16.48 -4.70
CA LEU A 66 3.25 -17.02 -5.42
C LEU A 66 2.83 -17.82 -6.65
N ILE A 67 1.76 -18.61 -6.54
CA ILE A 67 1.21 -19.38 -7.66
C ILE A 67 0.69 -18.42 -8.74
N SER A 68 -0.08 -17.42 -8.37
CA SER A 68 -0.61 -16.42 -9.31
C SER A 68 0.51 -15.63 -10.00
N GLY A 69 1.60 -15.39 -9.31
CA GLY A 69 2.76 -14.68 -9.85
C GLY A 69 3.62 -15.50 -10.80
N ASP A 70 3.40 -16.80 -10.89
CA ASP A 70 4.05 -17.70 -11.84
C ASP A 70 5.58 -17.56 -11.91
N GLY A 71 6.23 -17.54 -10.75
CA GLY A 71 7.69 -17.46 -10.63
C GLY A 71 8.27 -16.05 -10.71
N LEU A 72 7.45 -15.01 -10.87
CA LEU A 72 7.92 -13.63 -10.93
C LEU A 72 8.02 -12.96 -9.55
N CYS A 73 7.47 -13.57 -8.52
CA CYS A 73 7.45 -13.00 -7.19
C CYS A 73 8.77 -13.20 -6.44
N ASN A 74 9.12 -12.20 -5.62
CA ASN A 74 10.11 -12.37 -4.57
C ASN A 74 9.36 -12.84 -3.31
N GLU A 75 9.62 -14.05 -2.85
CA GLU A 75 8.89 -14.65 -1.73
C GLU A 75 9.02 -13.85 -0.44
N TYR A 76 10.21 -13.32 -0.14
CA TYR A 76 10.42 -12.49 1.05
C TYR A 76 9.54 -11.25 1.01
N SER A 77 9.49 -10.55 -0.11
CA SER A 77 8.67 -9.34 -0.27
C SER A 77 7.17 -9.64 -0.16
N VAL A 78 6.72 -10.75 -0.75
CA VAL A 78 5.32 -11.18 -0.65
C VAL A 78 4.96 -11.50 0.80
N ARG A 79 5.82 -12.24 1.51
CA ARG A 79 5.62 -12.59 2.92
C ARG A 79 5.51 -11.34 3.79
N GLU A 80 6.39 -10.37 3.59
CA GLU A 80 6.36 -9.09 4.32
C GLU A 80 5.03 -8.36 4.11
N CYS A 81 4.56 -8.26 2.88
CA CYS A 81 3.30 -7.60 2.57
C CYS A 81 2.09 -8.34 3.14
N VAL A 82 2.03 -9.65 2.94
CA VAL A 82 0.90 -10.49 3.39
C VAL A 82 0.81 -10.51 4.92
N SER A 83 1.95 -10.60 5.61
CA SER A 83 2.00 -10.65 7.08
C SER A 83 1.45 -9.39 7.73
N GLN A 84 1.57 -8.25 7.06
CA GLN A 84 1.15 -6.94 7.58
C GLN A 84 -0.23 -6.51 7.07
N GLY A 85 -0.92 -7.36 6.32
CA GLY A 85 -2.18 -7.01 5.66
C GLY A 85 -3.27 -6.59 6.61
N ALA A 86 -3.51 -7.33 7.68
CA ALA A 86 -4.55 -7.03 8.67
C ALA A 86 -4.32 -5.68 9.35
N GLU A 87 -3.08 -5.41 9.78
CA GLU A 87 -2.71 -4.14 10.40
C GLU A 87 -2.87 -2.97 9.42
N ALA A 88 -2.49 -3.17 8.16
CA ALA A 88 -2.64 -2.15 7.13
C ALA A 88 -4.12 -1.81 6.88
N ILE A 89 -5.00 -2.80 6.82
CA ILE A 89 -6.45 -2.61 6.65
C ILE A 89 -7.02 -1.84 7.85
N GLU A 90 -6.65 -2.22 9.06
CA GLU A 90 -7.08 -1.52 10.27
C GLU A 90 -6.67 -0.05 10.24
N CYS A 91 -5.43 0.23 9.87
CA CYS A 91 -4.91 1.59 9.74
C CYS A 91 -5.68 2.41 8.71
N LEU A 92 -6.01 1.83 7.54
CA LEU A 92 -6.77 2.51 6.49
C LEU A 92 -8.23 2.75 6.88
N SER A 93 -8.78 1.92 7.76
CA SER A 93 -10.19 1.99 8.20
C SER A 93 -10.43 2.95 9.37
N SER A 94 -9.37 3.39 10.02
CA SER A 94 -9.47 4.24 11.23
C SER A 94 -9.64 5.73 10.94
#